data_f33afcc35c0f55b8735100865e7785c6
#
_entry.id   f33afcc35c0f55b8735100865e7785c6
#
_cell.length_a   1.000
_cell.length_b   1.000
_cell.length_c   1.000
_cell.angle_alpha   90.00
_cell.angle_beta   90.00
_cell.angle_gamma   90.00
#
_symmetry.space_group_name_H-M   'P 1'
#
loop_
_entity.id
_entity.type
_entity.pdbx_description
1 polymer ?
#
loop_
_entity_poly.entity_id
_entity_poly.type
_entity_poly.pdbx_seq_one_letter_code
_entity_poly.pdbx_strand_id
1 'polypeptide(L)'
;MPLAFPSHQGLIVPLWRRFPDHFNVLALYVGAGIPDAVDGALAPLKGGLGQWYGHTLLGSFVFCIPLGLMVTWLCLVLGRKISKTAWGQWAGNGIVSSYSFPPGLSRAGRIVLVVWSLWIGALTHDLIDFVSHTKFIFFCPWYENRHFFPEWWSREWFTVWLPGYTHPYSVGWHLVVWLVLSVLGILMFLRSIGLTAPRPARAADERP
;
A
#
# COMPACT_ATOMS: atom_id res chain seq x y z
N MET A 1 0.03 0.81 -13.18
CA MET A 1 -0.03 0.85 -11.71
C MET A 1 -1.22 1.67 -11.30
N PRO A 2 -2.19 1.16 -10.50
CA PRO A 2 -3.10 2.01 -9.76
C PRO A 2 -2.24 3.06 -9.06
N LEU A 3 -2.76 4.27 -8.84
CA LEU A 3 -1.96 5.30 -8.18
C LEU A 3 -1.38 4.71 -6.88
N ALA A 4 -0.05 4.67 -6.78
CA ALA A 4 0.69 4.04 -5.68
C ALA A 4 0.18 4.51 -4.31
N PHE A 5 -0.29 5.74 -4.23
CA PHE A 5 -0.93 6.35 -3.07
C PHE A 5 -2.06 7.29 -3.56
N PRO A 6 -3.25 7.28 -2.96
CA PRO A 6 -3.70 6.46 -1.81
C PRO A 6 -4.53 5.23 -2.21
N SER A 7 -4.50 4.78 -3.47
CA SER A 7 -5.45 3.75 -3.93
C SER A 7 -5.18 2.37 -3.36
N HIS A 8 -3.93 1.90 -3.32
CA HIS A 8 -3.59 0.62 -2.71
C HIS A 8 -3.94 0.60 -1.22
N GLN A 9 -3.67 1.71 -0.50
CA GLN A 9 -4.03 1.85 0.90
C GLN A 9 -5.55 1.80 1.13
N GLY A 10 -6.33 2.32 0.19
CA GLY A 10 -7.78 2.27 0.26
C GLY A 10 -8.33 0.86 0.03
N LEU A 11 -7.81 0.15 -0.96
CA LEU A 11 -8.26 -1.21 -1.30
C LEU A 11 -7.98 -2.24 -0.18
N ILE A 12 -7.03 -1.95 0.72
CA ILE A 12 -6.72 -2.80 1.87
C ILE A 12 -7.62 -2.52 3.10
N VAL A 13 -8.41 -1.43 3.09
CA VAL A 13 -9.30 -1.06 4.20
C VAL A 13 -10.26 -2.17 4.62
N PRO A 14 -10.94 -2.92 3.71
CA PRO A 14 -11.82 -4.00 4.10
C PRO A 14 -11.10 -5.09 4.89
N LEU A 15 -9.84 -5.38 4.55
CA LEU A 15 -9.05 -6.42 5.20
C LEU A 15 -8.83 -6.12 6.68
N TRP A 16 -8.29 -4.95 7.02
CA TRP A 16 -8.04 -4.62 8.41
C TRP A 16 -9.32 -4.37 9.20
N ARG A 17 -10.38 -3.88 8.56
CA ARG A 17 -11.69 -3.72 9.23
C ARG A 17 -12.33 -5.05 9.59
N ARG A 18 -12.12 -6.07 8.76
CA ARG A 18 -12.63 -7.42 9.02
C ARG A 18 -11.82 -8.15 10.09
N PHE A 19 -10.52 -7.85 10.19
CA PHE A 19 -9.57 -8.51 11.08
C PHE A 19 -8.69 -7.50 11.84
N PRO A 20 -9.28 -6.63 12.70
CA PRO A 20 -8.57 -5.49 13.30
C PRO A 20 -7.39 -5.91 14.19
N ASP A 21 -7.51 -7.05 14.88
CA ASP A 21 -6.48 -7.55 15.81
C ASP A 21 -5.33 -8.29 15.13
N HIS A 22 -5.44 -8.54 13.81
CA HIS A 22 -4.44 -9.27 13.04
C HIS A 22 -3.46 -8.34 12.31
N PHE A 23 -3.65 -7.03 12.40
CA PHE A 23 -2.84 -6.07 11.67
C PHE A 23 -2.50 -4.84 12.52
N ASN A 24 -1.25 -4.36 12.36
CA ASN A 24 -0.90 -3.00 12.67
C ASN A 24 -1.23 -2.13 11.44
N VAL A 25 -2.20 -1.23 11.58
CA VAL A 25 -2.79 -0.48 10.44
C VAL A 25 -1.76 0.41 9.74
N LEU A 26 -0.87 1.09 10.50
CA LEU A 26 0.18 1.91 9.92
C LEU A 26 1.13 1.06 9.08
N ALA A 27 1.62 -0.05 9.63
CA ALA A 27 2.51 -0.96 8.92
C ALA A 27 1.85 -1.56 7.67
N LEU A 28 0.57 -1.91 7.76
CA LEU A 28 -0.20 -2.43 6.63
C LEU A 28 -0.30 -1.41 5.48
N TYR A 29 -0.58 -0.13 5.81
CA TYR A 29 -0.64 0.95 4.82
C TYR A 29 0.72 1.26 4.21
N VAL A 30 1.78 1.26 5.02
CA VAL A 30 3.15 1.40 4.55
C VAL A 30 3.48 0.24 3.60
N GLY A 31 3.20 -1.00 4.01
CA GLY A 31 3.41 -2.20 3.19
C GLY A 31 2.75 -2.10 1.81
N ALA A 32 1.51 -1.60 1.77
CA ALA A 32 0.76 -1.42 0.51
C ALA A 32 1.34 -0.35 -0.44
N GLY A 33 2.33 0.42 -0.04
CA GLY A 33 3.00 1.41 -0.90
C GLY A 33 4.49 1.14 -1.13
N ILE A 34 5.07 0.20 -0.38
CA ILE A 34 6.52 -0.05 -0.43
C ILE A 34 7.00 -0.68 -1.74
N PRO A 35 6.32 -1.62 -2.41
CA PRO A 35 6.78 -2.15 -3.68
C PRO A 35 7.10 -1.07 -4.71
N ASP A 36 6.19 -0.13 -4.89
CA ASP A 36 6.39 1.02 -5.79
C ASP A 36 7.54 1.93 -5.33
N ALA A 37 7.68 2.15 -4.02
CA ALA A 37 8.76 2.96 -3.47
C ALA A 37 10.13 2.30 -3.69
N VAL A 38 10.25 0.99 -3.56
CA VAL A 38 11.46 0.23 -3.86
C VAL A 38 11.82 0.36 -5.33
N ASP A 39 10.88 0.09 -6.22
CA ASP A 39 11.12 0.11 -7.66
C ASP A 39 11.36 1.53 -8.19
N GLY A 40 10.69 2.52 -7.60
CA GLY A 40 10.96 3.93 -7.87
C GLY A 40 12.37 4.37 -7.45
N ALA A 41 12.81 3.94 -6.25
CA ALA A 41 14.17 4.23 -5.78
C ALA A 41 15.26 3.54 -6.62
N LEU A 42 14.96 2.36 -7.14
CA LEU A 42 15.87 1.58 -8.00
C LEU A 42 15.76 1.94 -9.49
N ALA A 43 14.79 2.79 -9.88
CA ALA A 43 14.57 3.19 -11.27
C ALA A 43 15.83 3.71 -12.00
N PRO A 44 16.72 4.52 -11.39
CA PRO A 44 17.95 4.98 -12.04
C PRO A 44 18.88 3.82 -12.40
N LEU A 45 18.91 2.75 -11.60
CA LEU A 45 19.78 1.60 -11.83
C LEU A 45 19.32 0.70 -12.98
N LYS A 46 18.01 0.66 -13.23
CA LYS A 46 17.41 -0.13 -14.32
C LYS A 46 17.11 0.68 -15.58
N GLY A 47 17.35 1.98 -15.57
CA GLY A 47 17.16 2.85 -16.72
C GLY A 47 15.72 3.35 -16.91
N GLY A 48 14.84 3.27 -15.90
CA GLY A 48 13.50 3.83 -15.98
C GLY A 48 12.50 3.26 -14.98
N LEU A 49 11.30 3.84 -14.96
CA LEU A 49 10.19 3.42 -14.11
C LEU A 49 9.57 2.09 -14.59
N GLY A 50 8.90 1.37 -13.70
CA GLY A 50 8.19 0.12 -13.94
C GLY A 50 8.46 -0.92 -12.87
N GLN A 51 7.81 -2.08 -12.95
CA GLN A 51 7.97 -3.16 -11.99
C GLN A 51 9.36 -3.80 -12.06
N TRP A 52 9.94 -4.06 -10.90
CA TRP A 52 11.24 -4.72 -10.73
C TRP A 52 11.26 -5.51 -9.42
N TYR A 53 12.37 -5.47 -8.66
CA TYR A 53 12.54 -6.28 -7.45
C TYR A 53 11.48 -6.04 -6.37
N GLY A 54 10.92 -4.82 -6.25
CA GLY A 54 9.86 -4.52 -5.31
C GLY A 54 8.59 -5.35 -5.51
N HIS A 55 8.30 -5.74 -6.75
CA HIS A 55 7.12 -6.51 -7.14
C HIS A 55 7.39 -8.02 -7.28
N THR A 56 8.43 -8.53 -6.63
CA THR A 56 8.70 -9.96 -6.58
C THR A 56 8.45 -10.52 -5.19
N LEU A 57 8.05 -11.80 -5.11
CA LEU A 57 7.87 -12.47 -3.82
C LEU A 57 9.15 -12.41 -2.96
N LEU A 58 10.31 -12.65 -3.57
CA LEU A 58 11.59 -12.53 -2.88
C LEU A 58 11.88 -11.09 -2.47
N GLY A 59 11.62 -10.14 -3.35
CA GLY A 59 11.85 -8.71 -3.09
C GLY A 59 10.95 -8.15 -2.00
N SER A 60 9.72 -8.68 -1.86
CA SER A 60 8.83 -8.29 -0.77
C SER A 60 9.42 -8.62 0.61
N PHE A 61 10.22 -9.68 0.73
CA PHE A 61 10.97 -9.99 1.96
C PHE A 61 12.26 -9.19 2.09
N VAL A 62 13.09 -9.18 1.02
CA VAL A 62 14.46 -8.66 1.07
C VAL A 62 14.50 -7.14 1.08
N PHE A 63 13.61 -6.48 0.34
CA PHE A 63 13.60 -5.02 0.19
C PHE A 63 12.40 -4.38 0.88
N CYS A 64 11.19 -4.93 0.69
CA CYS A 64 9.98 -4.24 1.18
C CYS A 64 9.86 -4.28 2.70
N ILE A 65 10.23 -5.39 3.37
CA ILE A 65 10.15 -5.46 4.84
C ILE A 65 11.17 -4.50 5.49
N PRO A 66 12.48 -4.53 5.19
CA PRO A 66 13.44 -3.62 5.82
C PRO A 66 13.12 -2.14 5.57
N LEU A 67 12.82 -1.78 4.31
CA LEU A 67 12.43 -0.41 3.98
C LEU A 67 11.11 -0.02 4.65
N GLY A 68 10.13 -0.92 4.67
CA GLY A 68 8.84 -0.72 5.33
C GLY A 68 8.97 -0.48 6.83
N LEU A 69 9.86 -1.20 7.52
CA LEU A 69 10.17 -0.96 8.94
C LEU A 69 10.76 0.44 9.15
N MET A 70 11.70 0.84 8.29
CA MET A 70 12.30 2.18 8.34
C MET A 70 11.25 3.27 8.09
N VAL A 71 10.41 3.13 7.07
CA VAL A 71 9.35 4.10 6.75
C VAL A 71 8.29 4.15 7.85
N THR A 72 7.89 3.01 8.42
CA THR A 72 6.95 2.96 9.55
C THR A 72 7.51 3.71 10.76
N TRP A 73 8.78 3.49 11.10
CA TRP A 73 9.46 4.22 12.16
C TRP A 73 9.51 5.72 11.87
N LEU A 74 9.87 6.12 10.64
CA LEU A 74 9.92 7.52 10.22
C LEU A 74 8.53 8.18 10.32
N CYS A 75 7.49 7.50 9.86
CA CYS A 75 6.10 7.97 9.99
C CYS A 75 5.72 8.22 11.45
N LEU A 76 6.12 7.34 12.37
CA LEU A 76 5.87 7.52 13.80
C LEU A 76 6.62 8.72 14.40
N VAL A 77 7.90 8.89 14.03
CA VAL A 77 8.70 10.04 14.49
C VAL A 77 8.10 11.35 13.98
N LEU A 78 7.77 11.41 12.69
CA LEU A 78 7.14 12.58 12.08
C LEU A 78 5.74 12.81 12.63
N GLY A 79 4.92 11.78 12.75
CA GLY A 79 3.57 11.86 13.32
C GLY A 79 3.58 12.46 14.73
N ARG A 80 4.49 12.01 15.60
CA ARG A 80 4.67 12.57 16.95
C ARG A 80 5.15 14.04 16.97
N LYS A 81 5.96 14.44 16.00
CA LYS A 81 6.39 15.85 15.87
C LYS A 81 5.24 16.72 15.37
N ILE A 82 4.56 16.28 14.32
CA ILE A 82 3.46 17.00 13.68
C ILE A 82 2.26 17.13 14.61
N SER A 83 1.96 16.10 15.44
CA SER A 83 0.86 16.14 16.40
C SER A 83 1.00 17.23 17.46
N LYS A 84 2.19 17.76 17.66
CA LYS A 84 2.46 18.89 18.59
C LYS A 84 2.20 20.26 17.96
N THR A 85 1.92 20.33 16.66
CA THR A 85 1.64 21.59 15.96
C THR A 85 0.13 21.76 15.79
N ALA A 86 -0.36 23.01 15.90
CA ALA A 86 -1.80 23.29 15.75
C ALA A 86 -2.37 22.81 14.40
N TRP A 87 -1.60 22.94 13.32
CA TRP A 87 -2.01 22.56 11.96
C TRP A 87 -1.90 21.07 11.69
N GLY A 88 -0.96 20.40 12.33
CA GLY A 88 -0.68 18.98 12.07
C GLY A 88 -1.31 18.00 13.09
N GLN A 89 -1.95 18.53 14.13
CA GLN A 89 -2.44 17.71 15.24
C GLN A 89 -3.35 16.56 14.79
N TRP A 90 -4.29 16.83 13.88
CA TRP A 90 -5.18 15.81 13.38
C TRP A 90 -4.42 14.69 12.61
N ALA A 91 -3.58 15.07 11.65
CA ALA A 91 -2.81 14.12 10.84
C ALA A 91 -1.79 13.36 11.69
N GLY A 92 -1.07 14.04 12.56
CA GLY A 92 -0.08 13.43 13.44
C GLY A 92 -0.70 12.43 14.42
N ASN A 93 -1.84 12.78 15.05
CA ASN A 93 -2.57 11.85 15.91
C ASN A 93 -3.12 10.66 15.14
N GLY A 94 -3.61 10.86 13.91
CA GLY A 94 -4.06 9.79 13.03
C GLY A 94 -2.95 8.77 12.74
N ILE A 95 -1.73 9.25 12.42
CA ILE A 95 -0.56 8.38 12.20
C ILE A 95 -0.22 7.61 13.49
N VAL A 96 -0.12 8.31 14.62
CA VAL A 96 0.26 7.68 15.90
C VAL A 96 -0.79 6.67 16.36
N SER A 97 -2.07 6.97 16.23
CA SER A 97 -3.17 6.06 16.63
C SER A 97 -3.28 4.83 15.73
N SER A 98 -2.90 4.94 14.46
CA SER A 98 -2.88 3.79 13.54
C SER A 98 -1.76 2.79 13.86
N TYR A 99 -0.77 3.17 14.67
CA TYR A 99 0.26 2.28 15.22
C TYR A 99 -0.19 1.71 16.56
N SER A 100 -1.31 1.00 16.55
CA SER A 100 -1.90 0.36 17.72
C SER A 100 -1.68 -1.15 17.72
N PHE A 101 -1.82 -1.77 18.89
CA PHE A 101 -1.65 -3.20 19.08
C PHE A 101 -2.77 -3.76 19.93
N PRO A 102 -3.16 -5.03 19.73
CA PRO A 102 -4.07 -5.72 20.62
C PRO A 102 -3.55 -5.72 22.07
N PRO A 103 -4.44 -5.62 23.07
CA PRO A 103 -4.07 -5.69 24.47
C PRO A 103 -3.32 -6.98 24.80
N GLY A 104 -2.33 -6.91 25.71
CA GLY A 104 -1.59 -8.07 26.18
C GLY A 104 -0.52 -8.62 25.23
N LEU A 105 -0.35 -8.03 24.03
CA LEU A 105 0.65 -8.52 23.08
C LEU A 105 2.08 -8.24 23.58
N SER A 106 2.91 -9.28 23.64
CA SER A 106 4.32 -9.20 24.04
C SER A 106 5.13 -8.33 23.07
N ARG A 107 6.33 -7.87 23.47
CA ARG A 107 7.23 -7.11 22.60
C ARG A 107 7.56 -7.87 21.31
N ALA A 108 7.86 -9.16 21.41
CA ALA A 108 8.11 -10.01 20.25
C ALA A 108 6.86 -10.11 19.36
N GLY A 109 5.68 -10.31 19.95
CA GLY A 109 4.41 -10.36 19.22
C GLY A 109 4.12 -9.05 18.45
N ARG A 110 4.45 -7.89 19.03
CA ARG A 110 4.31 -6.59 18.32
C ARG A 110 5.22 -6.49 17.11
N ILE A 111 6.47 -6.96 17.22
CA ILE A 111 7.41 -6.99 16.08
C ILE A 111 6.88 -7.91 14.99
N VAL A 112 6.46 -9.13 15.35
CA VAL A 112 5.88 -10.09 14.40
C VAL A 112 4.66 -9.48 13.71
N LEU A 113 3.76 -8.82 14.45
CA LEU A 113 2.56 -8.20 13.89
C LEU A 113 2.91 -7.08 12.90
N VAL A 114 3.92 -6.26 13.18
CA VAL A 114 4.38 -5.20 12.27
C VAL A 114 4.95 -5.81 10.99
N VAL A 115 5.86 -6.79 11.11
CA VAL A 115 6.47 -7.49 9.95
C VAL A 115 5.40 -8.18 9.12
N TRP A 116 4.48 -8.89 9.75
CA TRP A 116 3.34 -9.54 9.11
C TRP A 116 2.47 -8.53 8.34
N SER A 117 2.15 -7.39 8.98
CA SER A 117 1.33 -6.34 8.36
C SER A 117 2.02 -5.71 7.16
N LEU A 118 3.32 -5.44 7.24
CA LEU A 118 4.12 -4.94 6.12
C LEU A 118 4.09 -5.93 4.95
N TRP A 119 4.32 -7.21 5.23
CA TRP A 119 4.34 -8.24 4.21
C TRP A 119 2.99 -8.43 3.55
N ILE A 120 1.90 -8.54 4.32
CA ILE A 120 0.54 -8.62 3.77
C ILE A 120 0.19 -7.36 2.97
N GLY A 121 0.61 -6.19 3.42
CA GLY A 121 0.46 -4.94 2.66
C GLY A 121 1.14 -5.03 1.29
N ALA A 122 2.39 -5.48 1.23
CA ALA A 122 3.12 -5.66 -0.02
C ALA A 122 2.47 -6.71 -0.93
N LEU A 123 2.08 -7.87 -0.36
CA LEU A 123 1.39 -8.92 -1.13
C LEU A 123 0.04 -8.45 -1.70
N THR A 124 -0.72 -7.66 -0.95
CA THR A 124 -2.00 -7.12 -1.46
C THR A 124 -1.77 -6.09 -2.55
N HIS A 125 -0.70 -5.30 -2.48
CA HIS A 125 -0.27 -4.41 -3.56
C HIS A 125 0.00 -5.23 -4.84
N ASP A 126 0.87 -6.24 -4.74
CA ASP A 126 1.23 -7.10 -5.87
C ASP A 126 0.01 -7.82 -6.46
N LEU A 127 -0.95 -8.26 -5.61
CA LEU A 127 -2.18 -8.89 -6.07
C LEU A 127 -3.09 -7.93 -6.85
N ILE A 128 -3.16 -6.67 -6.43
CA ILE A 128 -3.91 -5.63 -7.13
C ILE A 128 -3.24 -5.31 -8.48
N ASP A 129 -1.92 -5.25 -8.49
CA ASP A 129 -1.14 -5.02 -9.70
C ASP A 129 -1.24 -6.19 -10.67
N PHE A 130 -1.33 -7.42 -10.18
CA PHE A 130 -1.52 -8.60 -11.01
C PHE A 130 -2.76 -8.49 -11.90
N VAL A 131 -3.88 -7.98 -11.39
CA VAL A 131 -5.11 -7.81 -12.17
C VAL A 131 -5.16 -6.52 -13.00
N SER A 132 -4.22 -5.59 -12.82
CA SER A 132 -4.17 -4.30 -13.51
C SER A 132 -3.01 -4.16 -14.51
N HIS A 133 -2.17 -5.20 -14.66
CA HIS A 133 -1.02 -5.21 -15.54
C HIS A 133 -1.08 -6.34 -16.56
N THR A 134 -0.40 -6.13 -17.69
CA THR A 134 -0.26 -7.15 -18.76
C THR A 134 0.89 -8.10 -18.51
N LYS A 135 1.88 -7.70 -17.68
CA LYS A 135 3.07 -8.48 -17.33
C LYS A 135 3.24 -8.43 -15.82
N PHE A 136 3.54 -9.57 -15.22
CA PHE A 136 3.72 -9.68 -13.78
C PHE A 136 4.92 -10.55 -13.45
N ILE A 137 5.83 -10.02 -12.63
CA ILE A 137 7.13 -10.63 -12.32
C ILE A 137 7.19 -11.25 -10.93
N PHE A 138 6.05 -11.47 -10.28
CA PHE A 138 5.96 -11.90 -8.87
C PHE A 138 6.81 -13.13 -8.54
N PHE A 139 6.86 -14.10 -9.45
CA PHE A 139 7.63 -15.34 -9.25
C PHE A 139 9.08 -15.27 -9.77
N CYS A 140 9.56 -14.09 -10.17
CA CYS A 140 10.95 -13.92 -10.55
C CYS A 140 11.87 -14.17 -9.32
N PRO A 141 13.02 -14.87 -9.44
CA PRO A 141 13.66 -15.36 -10.68
C PRO A 141 13.21 -16.74 -11.18
N TRP A 142 12.31 -17.43 -10.46
CA TRP A 142 11.94 -18.83 -10.78
C TRP A 142 11.03 -18.96 -12.01
N TYR A 143 10.20 -17.94 -12.29
CA TYR A 143 9.34 -17.88 -13.47
C TYR A 143 9.42 -16.52 -14.12
N GLU A 144 9.77 -16.49 -15.41
CA GLU A 144 9.70 -15.27 -16.21
C GLU A 144 8.27 -14.98 -16.65
N ASN A 145 7.93 -13.69 -16.67
CA ASN A 145 6.78 -13.01 -17.29
C ASN A 145 5.79 -13.90 -18.05
N ARG A 146 4.96 -14.66 -17.37
CA ARG A 146 3.88 -15.39 -18.02
C ARG A 146 2.58 -14.59 -17.95
N HIS A 147 1.89 -14.52 -19.06
CA HIS A 147 0.52 -14.02 -19.11
C HIS A 147 -0.41 -15.09 -18.52
N PHE A 148 -1.02 -14.79 -17.36
CA PHE A 148 -2.03 -15.67 -16.75
C PHE A 148 -3.44 -15.38 -17.26
N PHE A 149 -3.61 -14.30 -18.03
CA PHE A 149 -4.89 -13.86 -18.53
C PHE A 149 -5.10 -14.24 -20.01
N PRO A 150 -6.38 -14.35 -20.46
CA PRO A 150 -6.70 -14.57 -21.86
C PRO A 150 -6.13 -13.47 -22.76
N GLU A 151 -5.91 -13.80 -24.05
CA GLU A 151 -5.37 -12.85 -25.03
C GLU A 151 -6.17 -11.54 -25.14
N TRP A 152 -7.50 -11.61 -25.02
CA TRP A 152 -8.33 -10.39 -25.06
C TRP A 152 -8.04 -9.42 -23.91
N TRP A 153 -7.60 -9.90 -22.76
CA TRP A 153 -7.22 -9.07 -21.62
C TRP A 153 -5.91 -8.31 -21.87
N SER A 154 -4.93 -9.01 -22.41
CA SER A 154 -3.61 -8.44 -22.72
C SER A 154 -3.59 -7.70 -24.08
N ARG A 155 -4.72 -7.70 -24.82
CA ARG A 155 -4.80 -7.02 -26.12
C ARG A 155 -4.59 -5.52 -25.97
N GLU A 156 -3.55 -5.04 -26.64
CA GLU A 156 -3.25 -3.62 -26.74
C GLU A 156 -4.17 -2.97 -27.77
N TRP A 157 -4.75 -1.83 -27.39
CA TRP A 157 -5.53 -1.02 -28.31
C TRP A 157 -4.65 -0.03 -29.06
N PHE A 158 -3.74 0.63 -28.28
CA PHE A 158 -2.71 1.54 -28.77
C PHE A 158 -1.62 1.72 -27.69
N THR A 159 -0.54 2.38 -28.06
CA THR A 159 0.56 2.70 -27.16
C THR A 159 0.77 4.21 -27.05
N VAL A 160 1.21 4.67 -25.88
CA VAL A 160 1.56 6.07 -25.60
C VAL A 160 2.93 6.15 -24.97
N TRP A 161 3.69 7.20 -25.31
CA TRP A 161 4.94 7.49 -24.62
C TRP A 161 4.68 8.36 -23.40
N LEU A 162 5.10 7.88 -22.24
CA LEU A 162 5.01 8.63 -20.99
C LEU A 162 6.40 9.09 -20.54
N PRO A 163 6.54 10.32 -20.00
CA PRO A 163 7.80 10.78 -19.44
C PRO A 163 8.32 9.83 -18.36
N GLY A 164 9.62 9.51 -18.41
CA GLY A 164 10.27 8.62 -17.43
C GLY A 164 10.17 7.12 -17.74
N TYR A 165 9.45 6.72 -18.79
CA TYR A 165 9.39 5.34 -19.23
C TYR A 165 10.41 5.07 -20.36
N THR A 166 11.04 3.90 -20.33
CA THR A 166 12.01 3.46 -21.37
C THR A 166 11.33 2.81 -22.57
N HIS A 167 10.05 2.46 -22.43
CA HIS A 167 9.24 1.81 -23.47
C HIS A 167 7.87 2.47 -23.54
N PRO A 168 7.18 2.41 -24.70
CA PRO A 168 5.83 2.92 -24.81
C PRO A 168 4.90 2.16 -23.86
N TYR A 169 3.97 2.87 -23.26
CA TYR A 169 2.96 2.31 -22.37
C TYR A 169 1.79 1.77 -23.18
N SER A 170 1.45 0.50 -22.98
CA SER A 170 0.32 -0.15 -23.66
C SER A 170 -0.99 0.22 -23.01
N VAL A 171 -1.98 0.59 -23.82
CA VAL A 171 -3.34 0.89 -23.40
C VAL A 171 -4.26 -0.23 -23.84
N GLY A 172 -5.04 -0.78 -22.92
CA GLY A 172 -5.95 -1.89 -23.13
C GLY A 172 -6.93 -2.08 -21.97
N TRP A 173 -7.57 -3.24 -21.87
CA TRP A 173 -8.52 -3.56 -20.79
C TRP A 173 -7.92 -3.43 -19.39
N HIS A 174 -6.64 -3.76 -19.22
CA HIS A 174 -5.92 -3.60 -17.96
C HIS A 174 -5.95 -2.15 -17.45
N LEU A 175 -5.94 -1.16 -18.35
CA LEU A 175 -6.05 0.25 -17.96
C LEU A 175 -7.44 0.60 -17.41
N VAL A 176 -8.49 0.00 -17.95
CA VAL A 176 -9.86 0.19 -17.43
C VAL A 176 -9.95 -0.33 -16.00
N VAL A 177 -9.45 -1.55 -15.77
CA VAL A 177 -9.40 -2.12 -14.40
C VAL A 177 -8.53 -1.27 -13.48
N TRP A 178 -7.37 -0.83 -13.96
CA TRP A 178 -6.50 0.09 -13.24
C TRP A 178 -7.23 1.36 -12.80
N LEU A 179 -7.99 1.98 -13.70
CA LEU A 179 -8.73 3.20 -13.39
C LEU A 179 -9.83 2.94 -12.35
N VAL A 180 -10.60 1.87 -12.52
CA VAL A 180 -11.66 1.48 -11.58
C VAL A 180 -11.10 1.21 -10.20
N LEU A 181 -10.03 0.44 -10.09
CA LEU A 181 -9.37 0.13 -8.82
C LEU A 181 -8.77 1.39 -8.18
N SER A 182 -8.19 2.29 -8.99
CA SER A 182 -7.66 3.56 -8.50
C SER A 182 -8.75 4.44 -7.87
N VAL A 183 -9.86 4.65 -8.57
CA VAL A 183 -11.00 5.45 -8.07
C VAL A 183 -11.59 4.80 -6.82
N LEU A 184 -11.84 3.50 -6.86
CA LEU A 184 -12.41 2.76 -5.73
C LEU A 184 -11.51 2.85 -4.50
N GLY A 185 -10.20 2.63 -4.68
CA GLY A 185 -9.23 2.71 -3.60
C GLY A 185 -9.15 4.12 -3.00
N ILE A 186 -9.12 5.17 -3.82
CA ILE A 186 -9.14 6.56 -3.33
C ILE A 186 -10.39 6.81 -2.49
N LEU A 187 -11.57 6.43 -2.98
CA LEU A 187 -12.83 6.63 -2.26
C LEU A 187 -12.84 5.88 -0.91
N MET A 188 -12.33 4.65 -0.89
CA MET A 188 -12.24 3.85 0.34
C MET A 188 -11.23 4.46 1.33
N PHE A 189 -10.09 4.96 0.84
CA PHE A 189 -9.11 5.63 1.67
C PHE A 189 -9.68 6.91 2.29
N LEU A 190 -10.30 7.79 1.51
CA LEU A 190 -10.92 9.02 2.00
C LEU A 190 -12.01 8.73 3.05
N ARG A 191 -12.83 7.70 2.82
CA ARG A 191 -13.81 7.24 3.82
C ARG A 191 -13.14 6.73 5.10
N SER A 192 -11.98 6.07 5.00
CA SER A 192 -11.28 5.54 6.17
C SER A 192 -10.74 6.67 7.05
N ILE A 193 -10.19 7.74 6.45
CA ILE A 193 -9.69 8.92 7.16
C ILE A 193 -10.84 9.65 7.87
N GLY A 194 -11.97 9.85 7.20
CA GLY A 194 -13.14 10.51 7.79
C GLY A 194 -13.76 9.73 8.97
N LEU A 195 -13.58 8.40 8.99
CA LEU A 195 -14.13 7.54 10.05
C LEU A 195 -13.14 7.35 11.23
N THR A 196 -11.87 7.66 11.05
CA THR A 196 -10.86 7.66 12.13
C THR A 196 -10.78 9.01 12.84
N ALA A 197 -11.50 10.05 12.37
CA ALA A 197 -11.66 11.27 13.13
C ALA A 197 -12.26 10.91 14.51
N PRO A 198 -11.67 11.38 15.63
CA PRO A 198 -12.22 11.11 16.96
C PRO A 198 -13.69 11.52 16.95
N ARG A 199 -14.58 10.56 17.17
CA ARG A 199 -15.98 10.92 17.47
C ARG A 199 -15.92 11.86 18.66
N PRO A 200 -16.54 13.05 18.59
CA PRO A 200 -16.66 13.88 19.78
C PRO A 200 -17.18 12.99 20.90
N ALA A 201 -16.50 13.03 22.05
CA ALA A 201 -16.91 12.24 23.21
C ALA A 201 -18.42 12.45 23.36
N ARG A 202 -19.19 11.37 23.20
CA ARG A 202 -20.62 11.40 23.46
C ARG A 202 -20.72 11.99 24.85
N ALA A 203 -21.27 13.18 24.97
CA ALA A 203 -21.57 13.78 26.27
C ALA A 203 -22.17 12.67 27.11
N ALA A 204 -21.50 12.35 28.21
CA ALA A 204 -21.98 11.33 29.12
C ALA A 204 -23.42 11.69 29.39
N ASP A 205 -24.30 10.81 28.94
CA ASP A 205 -25.75 10.96 29.08
C ASP A 205 -26.01 11.19 30.57
N GLU A 206 -26.25 12.43 30.91
CA GLU A 206 -26.70 12.81 32.25
C GLU A 206 -28.07 12.12 32.45
N ARG A 207 -27.99 10.91 33.00
CA ARG A 207 -29.19 10.26 33.53
C ARG A 207 -29.51 10.91 34.86
N PRO A 208 -30.72 11.40 35.02
CA PRO A 208 -31.22 11.91 36.28
C PRO A 208 -31.29 10.84 37.39
#